data_beba0690173e719e353722636bf0332b
#
_entry.id   beba0690173e719e353722636bf0332b
#
_cell.length_a   1.000
_cell.length_b   1.000
_cell.length_c   1.000
_cell.angle_alpha   90.00
_cell.angle_beta   90.00
_cell.angle_gamma   90.00
#
_symmetry.space_group_name_H-M   'P 1'
#
loop_
_entity.id
_entity.type
_entity.pdbx_description
1 polymer ?
#
loop_
_entity_poly.entity_id
_entity_poly.type
_entity_poly.pdbx_seq_one_letter_code
_entity_poly.pdbx_strand_id
1 'polypeptide(L)'
;MSTRAVLVLAALAATSPARSSGPPIHRPSVSKRSVDVRVDERRHTLAVTIGPFHVSQSPSMMGDMMMMRRNHDALEGAFAWPVAARFRGVTLEVIDSAGHALPRRLLHHTYMVNFDRRQLVEPISECPFSFGEETEDITIPGALGLPMQAGMRLGIVIMWDNLTGHDVDGAYVRYTFRLNGRRQPAPLDVLPFLVDVNHTNGGTDGFEVPPGGLVVTKQFTVAASGHLLAASGHLHDHAVMMRLEDAANGHTMATVRTDRDSTGHTLRVQRPIFALWHRGPHLKAGHPYRLVVVYDNPTSDTLINAMGMMAGLYSPDRLRDWPAVDRQNPDYRRDKEGFGGADSLLAMLDSSFTTHPAPPLRGRF
;
A
#
# COMPACT_ATOMS: atom_id res chain seq x y z
N MET A 1 51.62 -5.66 2.16
CA MET A 1 51.30 -4.57 1.22
C MET A 1 49.75 -4.48 1.14
N SER A 2 49.19 -3.46 1.80
CA SER A 2 47.77 -3.29 1.98
C SER A 2 47.27 -2.23 1.01
N THR A 3 46.43 -2.62 0.06
CA THR A 3 45.81 -1.71 -0.91
C THR A 3 44.48 -1.21 -0.34
N ARG A 4 44.46 0.02 0.13
CA ARG A 4 43.22 0.73 0.53
C ARG A 4 42.51 1.22 -0.74
N ALA A 5 41.31 0.75 -0.96
CA ALA A 5 40.40 1.32 -1.95
C ALA A 5 39.77 2.60 -1.38
N VAL A 6 40.06 3.72 -2.02
CA VAL A 6 39.43 5.02 -1.71
C VAL A 6 38.16 5.12 -2.52
N LEU A 7 37.02 5.15 -1.84
CA LEU A 7 35.73 5.43 -2.46
C LEU A 7 35.59 6.95 -2.61
N VAL A 8 35.61 7.45 -3.84
CA VAL A 8 35.31 8.85 -4.18
C VAL A 8 33.81 9.01 -4.32
N LEU A 9 33.16 9.69 -3.38
CA LEU A 9 31.77 10.17 -3.52
C LEU A 9 31.78 11.43 -4.39
N ALA A 10 31.30 11.32 -5.62
CA ALA A 10 30.97 12.47 -6.45
C ALA A 10 29.54 12.93 -6.12
N ALA A 11 29.40 14.09 -5.50
CA ALA A 11 28.12 14.76 -5.33
C ALA A 11 27.76 15.47 -6.67
N LEU A 12 26.81 14.93 -7.40
CA LEU A 12 26.20 15.61 -8.55
C LEU A 12 25.01 16.44 -8.05
N ALA A 13 25.14 17.76 -8.14
CA ALA A 13 24.02 18.68 -7.95
C ALA A 13 23.06 18.56 -9.14
N ALA A 14 21.87 18.02 -8.93
CA ALA A 14 20.82 17.95 -9.91
C ALA A 14 20.15 19.32 -10.05
N THR A 15 20.31 19.96 -11.20
CA THR A 15 19.53 21.12 -11.64
C THR A 15 18.18 20.63 -12.14
N SER A 16 17.10 21.05 -11.51
CA SER A 16 15.73 20.73 -11.91
C SER A 16 15.42 21.28 -13.31
N PRO A 17 14.89 20.48 -14.26
CA PRO A 17 14.41 21.01 -15.52
C PRO A 17 13.05 21.70 -15.35
N ALA A 18 12.86 22.76 -16.13
CA ALA A 18 11.66 23.57 -16.21
C ALA A 18 10.44 22.70 -16.64
N ARG A 19 9.31 22.90 -15.95
CA ARG A 19 8.03 22.25 -16.24
C ARG A 19 7.55 22.60 -17.66
N SER A 20 7.46 21.60 -18.54
CA SER A 20 6.68 21.71 -19.77
C SER A 20 5.20 21.46 -19.44
N SER A 21 4.33 22.39 -19.83
CA SER A 21 2.88 22.21 -19.79
C SER A 21 2.48 21.14 -20.81
N GLY A 22 2.24 19.92 -20.33
CA GLY A 22 1.67 18.83 -21.15
C GLY A 22 0.21 19.07 -21.49
N PRO A 23 -0.35 18.35 -22.49
CA PRO A 23 -1.76 18.45 -22.88
C PRO A 23 -2.71 18.07 -21.72
N PRO A 24 -3.96 18.58 -21.74
CA PRO A 24 -4.91 18.36 -20.65
C PRO A 24 -5.14 16.87 -20.40
N ILE A 25 -4.98 16.44 -19.15
CA ILE A 25 -5.19 15.07 -18.71
C ILE A 25 -6.68 14.74 -18.84
N HIS A 26 -7.00 13.80 -19.71
CA HIS A 26 -8.37 13.25 -19.81
C HIS A 26 -8.61 12.46 -18.51
N ARG A 27 -9.46 12.99 -17.60
CA ARG A 27 -9.86 12.30 -16.37
C ARG A 27 -10.73 11.11 -16.76
N PRO A 28 -10.39 9.87 -16.36
CA PRO A 28 -11.28 8.74 -16.61
C PRO A 28 -12.59 8.95 -15.86
N SER A 29 -13.71 8.61 -16.49
CA SER A 29 -15.03 8.60 -15.85
C SER A 29 -15.01 7.57 -14.72
N VAL A 30 -15.41 7.97 -13.51
CA VAL A 30 -15.53 7.09 -12.36
C VAL A 30 -16.49 5.94 -12.71
N SER A 31 -15.97 4.72 -12.76
CA SER A 31 -16.80 3.53 -12.96
C SER A 31 -17.68 3.34 -11.72
N LYS A 32 -19.00 3.36 -11.90
CA LYS A 32 -19.99 3.09 -10.84
C LYS A 32 -20.12 1.58 -10.63
N ARG A 33 -19.09 0.94 -10.11
CA ARG A 33 -19.16 -0.48 -9.78
C ARG A 33 -19.89 -0.68 -8.45
N SER A 34 -20.64 -1.75 -8.35
CA SER A 34 -21.28 -2.09 -7.09
C SER A 34 -20.23 -2.64 -6.11
N VAL A 35 -20.29 -2.18 -4.87
CA VAL A 35 -19.54 -2.71 -3.77
C VAL A 35 -20.52 -3.38 -2.80
N ASP A 36 -20.40 -4.70 -2.63
CA ASP A 36 -21.20 -5.48 -1.69
C ASP A 36 -20.38 -5.70 -0.40
N VAL A 37 -20.98 -5.35 0.75
CA VAL A 37 -20.32 -5.42 2.06
C VAL A 37 -21.15 -6.29 2.97
N ARG A 38 -20.59 -7.41 3.44
CA ARG A 38 -21.28 -8.41 4.29
C ARG A 38 -20.50 -8.71 5.56
N VAL A 39 -21.16 -8.59 6.69
CA VAL A 39 -20.62 -8.97 8.00
C VAL A 39 -21.18 -10.34 8.40
N ASP A 40 -20.32 -11.30 8.69
CA ASP A 40 -20.68 -12.56 9.32
C ASP A 40 -20.22 -12.53 10.80
N GLU A 41 -21.17 -12.23 11.69
CA GLU A 41 -20.92 -12.14 13.13
C GLU A 41 -20.50 -13.50 13.75
N ARG A 42 -20.99 -14.62 13.19
CA ARG A 42 -20.66 -15.97 13.72
C ARG A 42 -19.23 -16.37 13.39
N ARG A 43 -18.78 -16.04 12.17
CA ARG A 43 -17.42 -16.33 11.70
C ARG A 43 -16.45 -15.22 12.06
N HIS A 44 -16.91 -14.10 12.58
CA HIS A 44 -16.12 -12.90 12.81
C HIS A 44 -15.39 -12.44 11.55
N THR A 45 -16.13 -12.34 10.43
CA THR A 45 -15.58 -11.91 9.16
C THR A 45 -16.38 -10.76 8.55
N LEU A 46 -15.70 -9.96 7.74
CA LEU A 46 -16.28 -8.96 6.88
C LEU A 46 -15.81 -9.26 5.46
N ALA A 47 -16.75 -9.48 4.54
CA ALA A 47 -16.47 -9.63 3.12
C ALA A 47 -16.83 -8.34 2.38
N VAL A 48 -15.92 -7.89 1.51
CA VAL A 48 -16.15 -6.76 0.58
C VAL A 48 -15.90 -7.29 -0.82
N THR A 49 -16.94 -7.25 -1.67
CA THR A 49 -16.86 -7.73 -3.05
C THR A 49 -17.17 -6.58 -3.99
N ILE A 50 -16.31 -6.38 -4.97
CA ILE A 50 -16.45 -5.32 -5.99
C ILE A 50 -16.42 -5.92 -7.39
N GLY A 51 -17.28 -5.46 -8.26
CA GLY A 51 -17.43 -5.89 -9.66
C GLY A 51 -18.86 -5.69 -10.20
N PRO A 52 -19.18 -6.25 -11.38
CA PRO A 52 -18.31 -7.01 -12.27
C PRO A 52 -17.30 -6.16 -13.03
N PHE A 53 -16.15 -6.79 -13.38
CA PHE A 53 -15.15 -6.20 -14.26
C PHE A 53 -15.11 -6.93 -15.60
N HIS A 54 -14.87 -6.18 -16.66
CA HIS A 54 -14.31 -6.69 -17.89
C HIS A 54 -12.81 -6.49 -17.84
N VAL A 55 -12.05 -7.57 -17.87
CA VAL A 55 -10.59 -7.56 -17.78
C VAL A 55 -10.04 -7.90 -19.15
N SER A 56 -9.74 -6.86 -19.93
CA SER A 56 -9.18 -7.03 -21.27
C SER A 56 -7.81 -7.69 -21.19
N GLN A 57 -7.47 -8.46 -22.22
CA GLN A 57 -6.13 -8.99 -22.39
C GLN A 57 -5.14 -7.83 -22.42
N SER A 58 -4.10 -7.91 -21.58
CA SER A 58 -2.97 -6.98 -21.62
C SER A 58 -2.18 -7.20 -22.90
N PRO A 59 -1.78 -6.14 -23.64
CA PRO A 59 -0.89 -6.29 -24.78
C PRO A 59 0.44 -6.87 -24.29
N SER A 60 1.07 -7.70 -25.12
CA SER A 60 2.34 -8.34 -24.76
C SER A 60 3.38 -7.29 -24.37
N MET A 61 4.16 -7.58 -23.35
CA MET A 61 5.05 -6.74 -22.53
C MET A 61 5.87 -5.62 -23.20
N MET A 62 5.94 -5.50 -24.51
CA MET A 62 6.83 -4.56 -25.19
C MET A 62 6.19 -3.23 -25.63
N GLY A 63 4.87 -3.07 -25.59
CA GLY A 63 4.19 -1.92 -26.18
C GLY A 63 3.62 -0.88 -25.23
N ASP A 64 3.30 -1.21 -23.98
CA ASP A 64 2.35 -0.42 -23.20
C ASP A 64 2.78 0.05 -21.81
N MET A 65 4.04 -0.04 -21.45
CA MET A 65 4.52 0.58 -20.21
C MET A 65 4.27 2.11 -20.15
N MET A 66 4.04 2.74 -21.30
CA MET A 66 3.66 4.17 -21.36
C MET A 66 2.17 4.41 -21.04
N MET A 67 1.30 3.43 -21.29
CA MET A 67 -0.13 3.54 -20.96
C MET A 67 -0.41 3.24 -19.48
N MET A 68 0.37 2.37 -18.84
CA MET A 68 0.25 2.09 -17.40
C MET A 68 0.51 3.32 -16.51
N ARG A 69 1.34 4.28 -16.94
CA ARG A 69 1.61 5.53 -16.21
C ARG A 69 0.39 6.45 -16.04
N ARG A 70 -0.73 6.24 -16.72
CA ARG A 70 -1.83 7.21 -16.77
C ARG A 70 -3.06 6.89 -15.93
N ASN A 71 -3.19 5.67 -15.38
CA ASN A 71 -4.41 5.22 -14.68
C ASN A 71 -4.17 4.47 -13.37
N HIS A 72 -3.00 4.65 -12.75
CA HIS A 72 -2.57 3.81 -11.63
C HIS A 72 -3.47 3.88 -10.39
N ASP A 73 -4.15 5.00 -10.13
CA ASP A 73 -4.75 5.25 -8.82
C ASP A 73 -6.23 5.63 -8.84
N ALA A 74 -6.94 5.30 -9.93
CA ALA A 74 -8.37 5.55 -9.97
C ALA A 74 -9.12 4.64 -8.99
N LEU A 75 -10.01 5.22 -8.17
CA LEU A 75 -10.91 4.45 -7.34
C LEU A 75 -11.91 3.69 -8.19
N GLU A 76 -11.93 2.38 -8.06
CA GLU A 76 -12.94 1.51 -8.67
C GLU A 76 -14.24 1.47 -7.88
N GLY A 77 -14.17 1.73 -6.57
CA GLY A 77 -15.31 1.83 -5.69
C GLY A 77 -14.94 2.38 -4.32
N ALA A 78 -15.96 2.63 -3.51
CA ALA A 78 -15.77 3.04 -2.12
C ALA A 78 -16.91 2.49 -1.25
N PHE A 79 -16.62 2.33 0.04
CA PHE A 79 -17.59 1.88 1.03
C PHE A 79 -17.27 2.46 2.41
N ALA A 80 -18.26 2.43 3.30
CA ALA A 80 -18.03 2.73 4.68
C ALA A 80 -17.82 1.44 5.49
N TRP A 81 -16.81 1.43 6.35
CA TRP A 81 -16.56 0.30 7.23
C TRP A 81 -17.75 0.08 8.18
N PRO A 82 -18.38 -1.11 8.21
CA PRO A 82 -19.71 -1.24 8.83
C PRO A 82 -19.69 -1.38 10.35
N VAL A 83 -18.59 -1.82 10.95
CA VAL A 83 -18.54 -2.20 12.39
C VAL A 83 -17.28 -1.70 13.07
N ALA A 84 -17.36 -1.30 14.33
CA ALA A 84 -16.16 -1.03 15.14
C ALA A 84 -15.52 -2.37 15.52
N ALA A 85 -14.36 -2.67 14.95
CA ALA A 85 -13.64 -3.93 15.15
C ALA A 85 -12.14 -3.75 14.94
N ARG A 86 -11.36 -4.74 15.37
CA ARG A 86 -9.96 -4.88 14.95
C ARG A 86 -9.86 -6.01 13.94
N PHE A 87 -9.38 -5.73 12.76
CA PHE A 87 -9.10 -6.83 11.84
C PHE A 87 -7.72 -7.43 12.08
N ARG A 88 -7.64 -8.75 11.91
CA ARG A 88 -6.47 -9.57 12.19
C ARG A 88 -5.89 -10.24 10.95
N GLY A 89 -6.40 -9.90 9.82
CA GLY A 89 -5.93 -10.39 8.55
C GLY A 89 -6.95 -10.18 7.45
N VAL A 90 -6.49 -10.27 6.23
CA VAL A 90 -7.32 -10.16 5.03
C VAL A 90 -6.83 -11.16 3.99
N THR A 91 -7.78 -11.85 3.37
CA THR A 91 -7.56 -12.70 2.20
C THR A 91 -8.14 -12.04 0.97
N LEU A 92 -7.53 -12.32 -0.18
CA LEU A 92 -7.92 -11.75 -1.46
C LEU A 92 -8.22 -12.88 -2.46
N GLU A 93 -9.37 -12.79 -3.12
CA GLU A 93 -9.76 -13.70 -4.17
C GLU A 93 -10.23 -12.92 -5.41
N VAL A 94 -9.88 -13.42 -6.59
CA VAL A 94 -10.52 -13.04 -7.86
C VAL A 94 -11.51 -14.16 -8.19
N ILE A 95 -12.77 -13.81 -8.43
CA ILE A 95 -13.86 -14.77 -8.61
C ILE A 95 -14.75 -14.38 -9.79
N ASP A 96 -15.47 -15.36 -10.35
CA ASP A 96 -16.55 -15.11 -11.30
C ASP A 96 -17.90 -14.77 -10.60
N SER A 97 -18.94 -14.55 -11.36
CA SER A 97 -20.28 -14.26 -10.86
C SER A 97 -20.93 -15.39 -10.07
N ALA A 98 -20.47 -16.63 -10.27
CA ALA A 98 -20.92 -17.81 -9.52
C ALA A 98 -20.08 -18.04 -8.25
N GLY A 99 -19.00 -17.28 -8.05
CA GLY A 99 -18.10 -17.38 -6.90
C GLY A 99 -16.97 -18.37 -7.09
N HIS A 100 -16.76 -18.91 -8.29
CA HIS A 100 -15.62 -19.77 -8.58
C HIS A 100 -14.34 -18.94 -8.69
N ALA A 101 -13.22 -19.50 -8.22
CA ALA A 101 -11.93 -18.81 -8.27
C ALA A 101 -11.45 -18.62 -9.71
N LEU A 102 -11.06 -17.40 -10.04
CA LEU A 102 -10.30 -17.04 -11.23
C LEU A 102 -8.81 -16.92 -10.88
N PRO A 103 -7.91 -17.03 -11.88
CA PRO A 103 -6.48 -16.89 -11.63
C PRO A 103 -6.14 -15.54 -10.98
N ARG A 104 -5.46 -15.55 -9.83
CA ARG A 104 -5.03 -14.34 -9.13
C ARG A 104 -4.06 -13.49 -9.95
N ARG A 105 -3.31 -14.10 -10.86
CA ARG A 105 -2.41 -13.43 -11.81
C ARG A 105 -3.11 -12.49 -12.82
N LEU A 106 -4.45 -12.46 -12.85
CA LEU A 106 -5.21 -11.43 -13.55
C LEU A 106 -5.07 -10.05 -12.87
N LEU A 107 -4.72 -10.04 -11.58
CA LEU A 107 -4.61 -8.85 -10.77
C LEU A 107 -3.13 -8.46 -10.64
N HIS A 108 -2.74 -7.29 -11.17
CA HIS A 108 -1.41 -6.75 -10.96
C HIS A 108 -1.23 -6.31 -9.50
N HIS A 109 -2.04 -5.38 -9.03
CA HIS A 109 -2.13 -5.05 -7.61
C HIS A 109 -3.49 -4.45 -7.23
N THR A 110 -3.77 -4.45 -5.94
CA THR A 110 -4.90 -3.77 -5.35
C THR A 110 -4.57 -3.29 -3.94
N TYR A 111 -5.15 -2.18 -3.54
CA TYR A 111 -5.04 -1.66 -2.18
C TYR A 111 -6.28 -0.88 -1.79
N MET A 112 -6.44 -0.65 -0.49
CA MET A 112 -7.47 0.21 0.04
C MET A 112 -6.88 1.51 0.58
N VAL A 113 -7.67 2.58 0.45
CA VAL A 113 -7.34 3.92 0.96
C VAL A 113 -8.35 4.30 2.03
N ASN A 114 -7.88 4.60 3.24
CA ASN A 114 -8.71 5.09 4.33
C ASN A 114 -8.64 6.62 4.39
N PHE A 115 -9.69 7.28 3.99
CA PHE A 115 -9.77 8.75 3.95
C PHE A 115 -10.01 9.41 5.33
N ASP A 116 -10.28 8.62 6.35
CA ASP A 116 -10.57 9.09 7.71
C ASP A 116 -9.43 8.81 8.71
N ARG A 117 -8.30 8.27 8.22
CA ARG A 117 -7.05 8.14 8.95
C ARG A 117 -5.86 8.45 8.04
N ARG A 118 -4.87 9.18 8.54
CA ARG A 118 -3.67 9.52 7.74
C ARG A 118 -2.53 8.54 8.02
N GLN A 119 -1.57 8.52 7.10
CA GLN A 119 -0.31 7.80 7.30
C GLN A 119 0.54 8.43 8.41
N LEU A 120 1.46 7.61 8.95
CA LEU A 120 2.38 8.02 10.01
C LEU A 120 3.42 9.04 9.51
N VAL A 121 3.94 8.84 8.31
CA VAL A 121 5.03 9.63 7.73
C VAL A 121 4.46 10.79 6.92
N GLU A 122 3.77 10.49 5.85
CA GLU A 122 3.20 11.52 4.97
C GLU A 122 1.82 11.95 5.47
N PRO A 123 1.46 13.25 5.34
CA PRO A 123 0.14 13.75 5.78
C PRO A 123 -0.96 13.44 4.77
N ILE A 124 -1.01 12.22 4.26
CA ILE A 124 -1.93 11.72 3.23
C ILE A 124 -2.84 10.62 3.77
N SER A 125 -3.78 10.15 2.96
CA SER A 125 -4.69 9.05 3.30
C SER A 125 -3.93 7.78 3.65
N GLU A 126 -4.43 7.02 4.63
CA GLU A 126 -3.80 5.78 5.05
C GLU A 126 -4.04 4.68 4.00
N CYS A 127 -3.01 3.89 3.71
CA CYS A 127 -3.12 2.60 3.03
C CYS A 127 -3.01 1.49 4.08
N PRO A 128 -4.12 0.88 4.52
CA PRO A 128 -4.11 -0.14 5.58
C PRO A 128 -3.46 -1.45 5.14
N PHE A 129 -3.51 -1.77 3.85
CA PHE A 129 -2.86 -2.92 3.23
C PHE A 129 -2.86 -2.79 1.70
N SER A 130 -1.98 -3.53 1.06
CA SER A 130 -1.93 -3.73 -0.38
C SER A 130 -1.63 -5.18 -0.71
N PHE A 131 -2.05 -5.61 -1.90
CA PHE A 131 -1.74 -6.89 -2.49
C PHE A 131 -1.15 -6.68 -3.88
N GLY A 132 0.00 -7.30 -4.16
CA GLY A 132 0.52 -7.52 -5.48
C GLY A 132 0.36 -9.00 -5.87
N GLU A 133 0.84 -9.37 -7.04
CA GLU A 133 0.89 -10.76 -7.49
C GLU A 133 1.71 -11.61 -6.49
N GLU A 134 2.83 -11.07 -6.01
CA GLU A 134 3.79 -11.66 -5.08
C GLU A 134 3.30 -11.70 -3.62
N THR A 135 2.16 -11.04 -3.32
CA THR A 135 1.70 -10.87 -1.94
C THR A 135 0.79 -12.01 -1.52
N GLU A 136 1.19 -12.78 -0.51
CA GLU A 136 0.34 -13.75 0.16
C GLU A 136 -0.74 -13.08 1.01
N ASP A 137 -1.74 -13.86 1.44
CA ASP A 137 -2.76 -13.39 2.38
C ASP A 137 -2.15 -12.81 3.65
N ILE A 138 -2.69 -11.67 4.06
CA ILE A 138 -2.16 -10.93 5.21
C ILE A 138 -2.72 -11.53 6.51
N THR A 139 -1.82 -11.92 7.39
CA THR A 139 -2.15 -12.35 8.75
C THR A 139 -1.40 -11.48 9.76
N ILE A 140 -2.15 -10.80 10.62
CA ILE A 140 -1.58 -10.05 11.73
C ILE A 140 -1.35 -11.03 12.90
N PRO A 141 -0.11 -11.16 13.40
CA PRO A 141 0.22 -12.18 14.40
C PRO A 141 -0.46 -11.99 15.75
N GLY A 142 -0.79 -13.10 16.38
CA GLY A 142 -1.08 -13.22 17.81
C GLY A 142 -2.12 -12.25 18.37
N ALA A 143 -1.72 -11.48 19.36
CA ALA A 143 -2.54 -10.53 20.08
C ALA A 143 -2.55 -9.12 19.46
N LEU A 144 -2.24 -8.99 18.16
CA LEU A 144 -2.24 -7.73 17.44
C LEU A 144 -3.51 -7.58 16.59
N GLY A 145 -3.96 -6.35 16.36
CA GLY A 145 -5.07 -6.08 15.47
C GLY A 145 -5.13 -4.64 15.03
N LEU A 146 -5.54 -4.40 13.79
CA LEU A 146 -5.68 -3.06 13.23
C LEU A 146 -7.06 -2.51 13.57
N PRO A 147 -7.16 -1.43 14.38
CA PRO A 147 -8.44 -0.88 14.80
C PRO A 147 -9.13 -0.16 13.62
N MET A 148 -10.40 -0.51 13.40
CA MET A 148 -11.28 0.15 12.45
C MET A 148 -12.53 0.63 13.15
N GLN A 149 -12.98 1.83 12.87
CA GLN A 149 -14.19 2.40 13.40
C GLN A 149 -15.33 2.30 12.39
N ALA A 150 -16.55 2.06 12.86
CA ALA A 150 -17.71 2.13 11.99
C ALA A 150 -17.83 3.53 11.36
N GLY A 151 -18.17 3.56 10.06
CA GLY A 151 -18.29 4.79 9.30
C GLY A 151 -16.99 5.27 8.64
N MET A 152 -15.82 4.66 8.91
CA MET A 152 -14.61 5.00 8.17
C MET A 152 -14.81 4.76 6.67
N ARG A 153 -14.47 5.77 5.86
CA ARG A 153 -14.64 5.75 4.42
C ARG A 153 -13.40 5.18 3.75
N LEU A 154 -13.60 4.10 3.01
CA LEU A 154 -12.56 3.36 2.33
C LEU A 154 -12.77 3.40 0.83
N GLY A 155 -11.74 3.74 0.09
CA GLY A 155 -11.66 3.61 -1.36
C GLY A 155 -10.93 2.33 -1.75
N ILE A 156 -11.28 1.77 -2.90
CA ILE A 156 -10.68 0.55 -3.46
C ILE A 156 -10.02 0.91 -4.78
N VAL A 157 -8.72 0.64 -4.88
CA VAL A 157 -7.93 0.73 -6.10
C VAL A 157 -7.63 -0.67 -6.59
N ILE A 158 -7.83 -0.94 -7.89
CA ILE A 158 -7.56 -2.24 -8.52
C ILE A 158 -6.85 -1.98 -9.84
N MET A 159 -5.74 -2.65 -10.04
CA MET A 159 -5.03 -2.69 -11.31
C MET A 159 -4.99 -4.12 -11.83
N TRP A 160 -5.39 -4.27 -13.09
CA TRP A 160 -5.41 -5.56 -13.79
C TRP A 160 -4.21 -5.71 -14.69
N ASP A 161 -3.70 -6.94 -14.80
CA ASP A 161 -2.70 -7.35 -15.79
C ASP A 161 -3.06 -8.74 -16.31
N ASN A 162 -3.85 -8.77 -17.38
CA ASN A 162 -4.38 -10.01 -17.92
C ASN A 162 -3.46 -10.60 -18.99
N LEU A 163 -2.57 -11.47 -18.58
CA LEU A 163 -1.66 -12.22 -19.45
C LEU A 163 -2.22 -13.59 -19.89
N THR A 164 -3.52 -13.85 -19.76
CA THR A 164 -4.12 -15.17 -20.07
C THR A 164 -4.33 -15.43 -21.56
N GLY A 165 -4.19 -14.41 -22.41
CA GLY A 165 -4.37 -14.54 -23.86
C GLY A 165 -5.82 -14.37 -24.33
N HIS A 166 -6.76 -14.04 -23.44
CA HIS A 166 -8.15 -13.75 -23.75
C HIS A 166 -8.78 -12.80 -22.73
N ASP A 167 -9.81 -12.10 -23.12
CA ASP A 167 -10.57 -11.24 -22.23
C ASP A 167 -11.33 -12.08 -21.19
N VAL A 168 -11.49 -11.54 -19.99
CA VAL A 168 -12.27 -12.15 -18.91
C VAL A 168 -13.43 -11.24 -18.52
N ASP A 169 -14.64 -11.71 -18.72
CA ASP A 169 -15.86 -10.99 -18.37
C ASP A 169 -16.39 -11.42 -17.00
N GLY A 170 -17.02 -10.48 -16.29
CA GLY A 170 -17.70 -10.77 -15.05
C GLY A 170 -16.77 -11.17 -13.89
N ALA A 171 -15.55 -10.64 -13.89
CA ALA A 171 -14.63 -10.83 -12.77
C ALA A 171 -15.04 -9.96 -11.58
N TYR A 172 -14.82 -10.47 -10.37
CA TYR A 172 -15.00 -9.75 -9.10
C TYR A 172 -13.74 -9.89 -8.26
N VAL A 173 -13.45 -8.88 -7.45
CA VAL A 173 -12.45 -8.95 -6.39
C VAL A 173 -13.17 -9.03 -5.06
N ARG A 174 -12.82 -10.04 -4.24
CA ARG A 174 -13.37 -10.25 -2.92
C ARG A 174 -12.26 -10.19 -1.86
N TYR A 175 -12.42 -9.27 -0.91
CA TYR A 175 -11.61 -9.17 0.30
C TYR A 175 -12.38 -9.78 1.46
N THR A 176 -11.76 -10.69 2.20
CA THR A 176 -12.34 -11.25 3.42
C THR A 176 -11.48 -10.92 4.62
N PHE A 177 -11.96 -9.99 5.45
CA PHE A 177 -11.29 -9.56 6.68
C PHE A 177 -11.67 -10.51 7.82
N ARG A 178 -10.68 -10.95 8.57
CA ARG A 178 -10.87 -11.65 9.84
C ARG A 178 -10.89 -10.62 10.96
N LEU A 179 -11.98 -10.61 11.74
CA LEU A 179 -12.19 -9.69 12.86
C LEU A 179 -11.86 -10.39 14.19
N ASN A 180 -11.52 -9.63 15.20
CA ASN A 180 -11.42 -10.20 16.56
C ASN A 180 -12.81 -10.53 17.10
N GLY A 181 -12.94 -11.68 17.78
CA GLY A 181 -14.19 -12.09 18.44
C GLY A 181 -14.37 -11.43 19.81
N ARG A 182 -15.61 -11.22 20.23
CA ARG A 182 -15.98 -10.59 21.52
C ARG A 182 -15.36 -11.25 22.76
N ARG A 183 -15.09 -12.54 22.71
CA ARG A 183 -14.56 -13.33 23.84
C ARG A 183 -13.04 -13.38 23.88
N GLN A 184 -12.37 -12.79 22.89
CA GLN A 184 -10.91 -12.72 22.86
C GLN A 184 -10.45 -11.46 23.60
N PRO A 185 -9.33 -11.51 24.35
CA PRO A 185 -8.70 -10.30 24.87
C PRO A 185 -8.53 -9.28 23.76
N ALA A 186 -8.75 -8.01 24.07
CA ALA A 186 -8.54 -6.95 23.08
C ALA A 186 -7.09 -7.02 22.58
N PRO A 187 -6.87 -7.18 21.27
CA PRO A 187 -5.52 -7.21 20.75
C PRO A 187 -4.85 -5.84 20.93
N LEU A 188 -3.53 -5.85 20.99
CA LEU A 188 -2.74 -4.61 20.94
C LEU A 188 -2.99 -3.92 19.60
N ASP A 189 -3.27 -2.64 19.65
CA ASP A 189 -3.51 -1.83 18.45
C ASP A 189 -2.21 -1.68 17.65
N VAL A 190 -2.28 -2.04 16.37
CA VAL A 190 -1.24 -1.80 15.40
C VAL A 190 -1.81 -1.02 14.24
N LEU A 191 -1.00 -0.14 13.68
CA LEU A 191 -1.35 0.70 12.53
C LEU A 191 -0.34 0.47 11.40
N PRO A 192 -0.68 0.77 10.16
CA PRO A 192 0.26 0.64 9.05
C PRO A 192 1.44 1.60 9.21
N PHE A 193 2.63 1.09 8.93
CA PHE A 193 3.82 1.87 8.65
C PHE A 193 4.07 1.82 7.15
N LEU A 194 4.25 2.96 6.52
CA LEU A 194 4.52 3.05 5.09
C LEU A 194 5.52 4.18 4.83
N VAL A 195 6.57 3.87 4.08
CA VAL A 195 7.54 4.84 3.55
C VAL A 195 7.91 4.43 2.13
N ASP A 196 7.76 5.34 1.20
CA ASP A 196 8.11 5.15 -0.19
C ASP A 196 9.25 6.09 -0.57
N VAL A 197 10.34 5.57 -1.18
CA VAL A 197 11.50 6.38 -1.57
C VAL A 197 11.17 7.39 -2.66
N ASN A 198 10.17 7.10 -3.48
CA ASN A 198 9.76 7.93 -4.60
C ASN A 198 8.30 8.38 -4.49
N HIS A 199 7.83 8.59 -3.25
CA HIS A 199 6.49 9.11 -3.05
C HIS A 199 6.36 10.48 -3.71
N THR A 200 5.40 10.57 -4.63
CA THR A 200 4.92 11.82 -5.22
C THR A 200 3.50 12.09 -4.75
N ASN A 201 3.09 13.36 -4.75
CA ASN A 201 1.72 13.69 -4.37
C ASN A 201 0.73 13.08 -5.35
N GLY A 202 -0.10 12.16 -4.87
CA GLY A 202 -1.12 11.44 -5.64
C GLY A 202 -0.70 10.06 -6.11
N GLY A 203 0.33 9.46 -5.51
CA GLY A 203 0.74 8.09 -5.81
C GLY A 203 2.23 7.84 -5.69
N THR A 204 2.63 6.69 -6.17
CA THR A 204 4.03 6.29 -6.27
C THR A 204 4.43 6.29 -7.74
N ASP A 205 5.43 7.12 -8.09
CA ASP A 205 6.04 7.02 -9.41
C ASP A 205 7.20 6.02 -9.38
N GLY A 206 7.32 5.21 -10.44
CA GLY A 206 8.50 4.40 -10.67
C GLY A 206 9.72 5.26 -10.99
N PHE A 207 10.90 4.74 -10.70
CA PHE A 207 12.18 5.33 -11.07
C PHE A 207 12.97 4.41 -12.00
N GLU A 208 13.99 4.96 -12.65
CA GLU A 208 14.86 4.21 -13.55
C GLU A 208 16.09 3.69 -12.82
N VAL A 209 16.48 2.42 -13.12
CA VAL A 209 17.71 1.80 -12.60
C VAL A 209 18.66 1.55 -13.76
N PRO A 210 19.75 2.31 -13.89
CA PRO A 210 20.73 2.12 -14.96
C PRO A 210 21.46 0.78 -14.82
N PRO A 211 22.14 0.30 -15.88
CA PRO A 211 23.08 -0.80 -15.77
C PRO A 211 24.08 -0.60 -14.61
N GLY A 212 24.39 -1.68 -13.89
CA GLY A 212 25.25 -1.66 -12.70
C GLY A 212 24.50 -1.39 -11.38
N GLY A 213 23.25 -0.91 -11.45
CA GLY A 213 22.39 -0.75 -10.27
C GLY A 213 22.28 0.67 -9.75
N LEU A 214 21.48 0.83 -8.67
CA LEU A 214 21.15 2.12 -8.09
C LEU A 214 20.90 1.99 -6.58
N VAL A 215 21.28 3.02 -5.83
CA VAL A 215 20.89 3.22 -4.44
C VAL A 215 20.03 4.48 -4.36
N VAL A 216 18.76 4.30 -3.98
CA VAL A 216 17.80 5.40 -3.77
C VAL A 216 17.57 5.58 -2.29
N THR A 217 17.48 6.83 -1.82
CA THR A 217 17.28 7.13 -0.41
C THR A 217 16.22 8.21 -0.21
N LYS A 218 15.46 8.08 0.89
CA LYS A 218 14.55 9.13 1.36
C LYS A 218 14.74 9.36 2.85
N GLN A 219 14.93 10.61 3.23
CA GLN A 219 14.86 11.01 4.64
C GLN A 219 13.41 11.34 5.01
N PHE A 220 13.02 10.97 6.23
CA PHE A 220 11.67 11.21 6.75
C PHE A 220 11.69 11.32 8.28
N THR A 221 10.57 11.74 8.84
CA THR A 221 10.28 11.69 10.27
C THR A 221 8.95 10.97 10.48
N VAL A 222 8.74 10.43 11.68
CA VAL A 222 7.43 9.89 12.08
C VAL A 222 6.67 10.92 12.90
N ALA A 223 5.35 11.00 12.71
CA ALA A 223 4.50 11.96 13.41
C ALA A 223 4.15 11.53 14.85
N ALA A 224 4.22 10.24 15.17
CA ALA A 224 3.99 9.68 16.49
C ALA A 224 5.08 8.68 16.86
N SER A 225 5.53 8.68 18.13
CA SER A 225 6.50 7.71 18.62
C SER A 225 5.88 6.32 18.79
N GLY A 226 6.69 5.27 18.60
CA GLY A 226 6.24 3.90 18.72
C GLY A 226 7.23 2.88 18.21
N HIS A 227 6.81 1.63 18.11
CA HIS A 227 7.65 0.50 17.72
C HIS A 227 7.25 -0.08 16.36
N LEU A 228 8.23 -0.30 15.48
CA LEU A 228 8.05 -1.07 14.25
C LEU A 228 8.10 -2.56 14.61
N LEU A 229 6.96 -3.25 14.57
CA LEU A 229 6.83 -4.64 15.03
C LEU A 229 7.15 -5.66 13.94
N ALA A 230 6.93 -5.28 12.68
CA ALA A 230 7.25 -6.08 11.50
C ALA A 230 7.50 -5.14 10.33
N ALA A 231 8.30 -5.59 9.38
CA ALA A 231 8.52 -4.89 8.12
C ALA A 231 8.39 -5.84 6.94
N SER A 232 8.04 -5.30 5.80
CA SER A 232 8.02 -5.91 4.48
C SER A 232 8.04 -4.77 3.46
N GLY A 233 7.49 -4.95 2.27
CA GLY A 233 7.27 -3.86 1.33
C GLY A 233 7.04 -4.34 -0.08
N HIS A 234 7.18 -3.40 -1.00
CA HIS A 234 7.04 -3.63 -2.42
C HIS A 234 8.34 -3.23 -3.13
N LEU A 235 8.89 -4.15 -3.88
CA LEU A 235 10.12 -4.04 -4.64
C LEU A 235 9.96 -4.78 -5.95
N HIS A 236 10.44 -4.20 -7.03
CA HIS A 236 10.42 -4.82 -8.37
C HIS A 236 11.65 -5.70 -8.60
N ASP A 237 11.72 -6.34 -9.77
CA ASP A 237 12.82 -7.18 -10.18
C ASP A 237 14.17 -6.48 -10.06
N HIS A 238 15.21 -7.25 -9.79
CA HIS A 238 16.57 -6.79 -9.52
C HIS A 238 16.75 -5.97 -8.23
N ALA A 239 15.70 -5.75 -7.42
CA ALA A 239 15.88 -5.19 -6.09
C ALA A 239 16.64 -6.16 -5.17
N VAL A 240 17.56 -5.64 -4.38
CA VAL A 240 18.38 -6.43 -3.44
C VAL A 240 17.78 -6.38 -2.04
N MET A 241 17.50 -5.17 -1.58
CA MET A 241 17.03 -4.92 -0.21
C MET A 241 16.56 -3.49 -0.03
N MET A 242 15.88 -3.28 1.09
CA MET A 242 15.70 -1.95 1.68
C MET A 242 16.10 -1.98 3.15
N ARG A 243 16.58 -0.82 3.65
CA ARG A 243 17.01 -0.63 5.04
C ARG A 243 16.38 0.63 5.60
N LEU A 244 15.90 0.50 6.83
CA LEU A 244 15.57 1.63 7.69
C LEU A 244 16.78 1.97 8.53
N GLU A 245 17.22 3.22 8.47
CA GLU A 245 18.37 3.71 9.21
C GLU A 245 18.00 4.92 10.08
N ASP A 246 18.66 5.05 11.22
CA ASP A 246 18.73 6.30 11.94
C ASP A 246 19.61 7.28 11.14
N ALA A 247 19.01 8.35 10.62
CA ALA A 247 19.73 9.29 9.74
C ALA A 247 20.77 10.13 10.50
N ALA A 248 20.69 10.23 11.84
CA ALA A 248 21.62 11.00 12.63
C ALA A 248 22.98 10.30 12.81
N ASN A 249 23.02 8.97 12.81
CA ASN A 249 24.23 8.19 13.08
C ASN A 249 24.49 7.06 12.07
N GLY A 250 23.60 6.82 11.12
CA GLY A 250 23.71 5.78 10.10
C GLY A 250 23.44 4.35 10.61
N HIS A 251 22.96 4.20 11.85
CA HIS A 251 22.66 2.88 12.41
C HIS A 251 21.50 2.20 11.67
N THR A 252 21.72 0.97 11.19
CA THR A 252 20.66 0.17 10.57
C THR A 252 19.72 -0.39 11.63
N MET A 253 18.46 -0.01 11.57
CA MET A 253 17.40 -0.40 12.50
C MET A 253 16.61 -1.62 12.02
N ALA A 254 16.40 -1.74 10.72
CA ALA A 254 15.70 -2.86 10.09
C ALA A 254 16.21 -3.08 8.65
N THR A 255 16.21 -4.34 8.21
CA THR A 255 16.54 -4.71 6.83
C THR A 255 15.49 -5.67 6.31
N VAL A 256 15.01 -5.41 5.10
CA VAL A 256 14.11 -6.27 4.33
C VAL A 256 14.85 -6.65 3.05
N ARG A 257 14.99 -7.93 2.77
CA ARG A 257 15.66 -8.46 1.58
C ARG A 257 14.66 -9.07 0.62
N THR A 258 15.06 -9.19 -0.65
CA THR A 258 14.36 -9.95 -1.66
C THR A 258 14.97 -11.35 -1.78
N ASP A 259 14.12 -12.34 -2.02
CA ASP A 259 14.51 -13.63 -2.55
C ASP A 259 14.29 -13.56 -4.06
N ARG A 260 15.36 -13.81 -4.85
CA ARG A 260 15.35 -13.66 -6.30
C ARG A 260 15.77 -14.96 -6.97
N ASP A 261 15.30 -15.19 -8.20
CA ASP A 261 15.83 -16.25 -9.05
C ASP A 261 17.14 -15.81 -9.75
N SER A 262 17.67 -16.69 -10.59
CA SER A 262 18.92 -16.44 -11.32
C SER A 262 18.81 -15.37 -12.40
N THR A 263 17.60 -14.97 -12.80
CA THR A 263 17.35 -13.89 -13.78
C THR A 263 17.19 -12.53 -13.11
N GLY A 264 17.11 -12.50 -11.77
CA GLY A 264 16.87 -11.29 -11.00
C GLY A 264 15.39 -11.03 -10.72
N HIS A 265 14.50 -11.92 -11.16
CA HIS A 265 13.06 -11.81 -10.86
C HIS A 265 12.82 -11.98 -9.35
N THR A 266 12.05 -11.08 -8.77
CA THR A 266 11.73 -11.06 -7.35
C THR A 266 10.63 -12.08 -7.04
N LEU A 267 11.03 -13.20 -6.41
CA LEU A 267 10.13 -14.26 -5.99
C LEU A 267 9.35 -13.90 -4.73
N ARG A 268 9.99 -13.15 -3.83
CA ARG A 268 9.42 -12.76 -2.54
C ARG A 268 10.17 -11.60 -1.91
N VAL A 269 9.44 -10.73 -1.24
CA VAL A 269 9.99 -9.74 -0.29
C VAL A 269 9.88 -10.30 1.13
N GLN A 270 11.01 -10.39 1.84
CA GLN A 270 11.06 -10.95 3.19
C GLN A 270 10.21 -10.14 4.16
N ARG A 271 9.73 -10.80 5.24
CA ARG A 271 8.84 -10.23 6.25
C ARG A 271 9.40 -10.41 7.66
N PRO A 272 10.50 -9.71 8.03
CA PRO A 272 11.02 -9.80 9.39
C PRO A 272 10.00 -9.34 10.41
N ILE A 273 9.79 -10.16 11.45
CA ILE A 273 8.93 -9.88 12.59
C ILE A 273 9.83 -9.62 13.80
N PHE A 274 9.81 -8.40 14.30
CA PHE A 274 10.66 -7.96 15.42
C PHE A 274 10.01 -8.22 16.79
N ALA A 275 8.67 -8.28 16.83
CA ALA A 275 7.89 -8.34 18.07
C ALA A 275 7.93 -9.68 18.81
N LEU A 276 8.52 -10.73 18.22
CA LEU A 276 8.55 -12.07 18.84
C LEU A 276 9.42 -12.13 20.11
N TRP A 277 10.47 -11.32 20.18
CA TRP A 277 11.47 -11.36 21.28
C TRP A 277 11.74 -9.99 21.87
N HIS A 278 11.52 -8.92 21.11
CA HIS A 278 11.71 -7.53 21.48
C HIS A 278 10.55 -6.70 20.92
N ARG A 279 10.35 -5.49 21.47
CA ARG A 279 9.30 -4.59 20.93
C ARG A 279 9.62 -4.06 19.52
N GLY A 280 10.74 -4.47 18.92
CA GLY A 280 11.24 -3.97 17.64
C GLY A 280 11.87 -2.57 17.75
N PRO A 281 12.37 -2.02 16.61
CA PRO A 281 12.93 -0.68 16.59
C PRO A 281 11.95 0.37 17.08
N HIS A 282 12.38 1.21 18.04
CA HIS A 282 11.59 2.35 18.51
C HIS A 282 11.90 3.58 17.67
N LEU A 283 10.88 4.15 17.04
CA LEU A 283 10.96 5.39 16.27
C LEU A 283 10.39 6.53 17.11
N LYS A 284 11.14 7.61 17.23
CA LYS A 284 10.75 8.81 18.00
C LYS A 284 10.15 9.85 17.05
N ALA A 285 9.03 10.45 17.43
CA ALA A 285 8.40 11.53 16.67
C ALA A 285 9.39 12.67 16.41
N GLY A 286 9.44 13.16 15.17
CA GLY A 286 10.30 14.27 14.74
C GLY A 286 11.79 13.93 14.59
N HIS A 287 12.23 12.72 14.98
CA HIS A 287 13.62 12.28 14.76
C HIS A 287 13.83 11.89 13.29
N PRO A 288 14.97 12.25 12.67
CA PRO A 288 15.21 11.94 11.26
C PRO A 288 15.61 10.48 11.07
N TYR A 289 14.92 9.82 10.15
CA TYR A 289 15.20 8.48 9.67
C TYR A 289 15.49 8.50 8.17
N ARG A 290 16.06 7.42 7.64
CA ARG A 290 16.33 7.25 6.23
C ARG A 290 15.90 5.86 5.78
N LEU A 291 15.11 5.79 4.71
CA LEU A 291 14.92 4.59 3.93
C LEU A 291 15.98 4.53 2.83
N VAL A 292 16.66 3.40 2.70
CA VAL A 292 17.64 3.11 1.65
C VAL A 292 17.15 1.92 0.88
N VAL A 293 17.04 2.04 -0.45
CA VAL A 293 16.66 0.96 -1.37
C VAL A 293 17.82 0.69 -2.30
N VAL A 294 18.15 -0.58 -2.49
CA VAL A 294 19.29 -1.02 -3.30
C VAL A 294 18.79 -1.91 -4.41
N TYR A 295 19.12 -1.53 -5.64
CA TYR A 295 18.94 -2.30 -6.87
C TYR A 295 20.28 -2.71 -7.44
N ASP A 296 20.35 -3.92 -8.01
CA ASP A 296 21.50 -4.47 -8.71
C ASP A 296 21.01 -4.87 -10.13
N ASN A 297 21.35 -4.05 -11.11
CA ASN A 297 20.95 -4.27 -12.49
C ASN A 297 22.14 -4.82 -13.31
N PRO A 298 22.27 -6.15 -13.43
CA PRO A 298 23.35 -6.76 -14.20
C PRO A 298 23.12 -6.72 -15.71
N THR A 299 21.97 -6.22 -16.18
CA THR A 299 21.62 -6.14 -17.61
C THR A 299 22.30 -4.96 -18.30
N SER A 300 22.31 -4.95 -19.62
CA SER A 300 22.76 -3.81 -20.43
C SER A 300 21.72 -2.69 -20.54
N ASP A 301 20.47 -2.97 -20.16
CA ASP A 301 19.34 -2.08 -20.34
C ASP A 301 18.99 -1.35 -19.04
N THR A 302 18.45 -0.15 -19.16
CA THR A 302 17.88 0.56 -18.01
C THR A 302 16.55 -0.07 -17.62
N LEU A 303 16.44 -0.52 -16.37
CA LEU A 303 15.15 -0.98 -15.82
C LEU A 303 14.27 0.24 -15.58
N ILE A 304 13.08 0.19 -16.08
CA ILE A 304 12.09 1.26 -15.93
C ILE A 304 11.04 0.87 -14.89
N ASN A 305 10.43 1.88 -14.28
CA ASN A 305 9.35 1.69 -13.31
C ASN A 305 9.74 0.90 -12.04
N ALA A 306 10.99 0.96 -11.60
CA ALA A 306 11.40 0.39 -10.32
C ALA A 306 10.72 1.14 -9.15
N MET A 307 10.39 0.42 -8.09
CA MET A 307 9.75 0.97 -6.89
C MET A 307 10.51 0.58 -5.63
N GLY A 308 10.29 1.33 -4.53
CA GLY A 308 10.93 1.05 -3.26
C GLY A 308 10.10 1.53 -2.09
N MET A 309 9.18 0.69 -1.61
CA MET A 309 8.26 1.03 -0.54
C MET A 309 8.41 0.05 0.62
N MET A 310 8.76 0.55 1.80
CA MET A 310 8.76 -0.23 3.04
C MET A 310 7.39 -0.09 3.70
N ALA A 311 6.76 -1.22 3.95
CA ALA A 311 5.51 -1.34 4.70
C ALA A 311 5.74 -2.14 5.99
N GLY A 312 4.88 -1.95 7.00
CA GLY A 312 5.03 -2.69 8.24
C GLY A 312 3.87 -2.53 9.20
N LEU A 313 4.01 -3.18 10.36
CA LEU A 313 3.10 -3.03 11.48
C LEU A 313 3.74 -2.13 12.54
N TYR A 314 3.08 -1.06 12.89
CA TYR A 314 3.55 -0.07 13.85
C TYR A 314 2.64 -0.02 15.06
N SER A 315 3.23 -0.15 16.26
CA SER A 315 2.52 0.05 17.53
C SER A 315 2.90 1.42 18.10
N PRO A 316 2.02 2.43 18.03
CA PRO A 316 2.29 3.72 18.65
C PRO A 316 2.40 3.58 20.16
N ASP A 317 3.26 4.37 20.80
CA ASP A 317 3.38 4.39 22.28
C ASP A 317 2.04 4.72 22.94
N ARG A 318 1.28 5.60 22.29
CA ARG A 318 -0.09 5.94 22.65
C ARG A 318 -0.91 6.17 21.38
N LEU A 319 -1.99 5.41 21.20
CA LEU A 319 -2.87 5.52 20.03
C LEU A 319 -3.41 6.96 19.81
N ARG A 320 -3.66 7.69 20.89
CA ARG A 320 -4.14 9.09 20.84
C ARG A 320 -3.14 10.06 20.23
N ASP A 321 -1.85 9.71 20.16
CA ASP A 321 -0.81 10.54 19.56
C ASP A 321 -0.73 10.35 18.04
N TRP A 322 -1.50 9.39 17.47
CA TRP A 322 -1.60 9.24 16.03
C TRP A 322 -2.21 10.51 15.43
N PRO A 323 -1.57 11.09 14.41
CA PRO A 323 -1.99 12.38 13.90
C PRO A 323 -3.37 12.29 13.25
N ALA A 324 -4.21 13.28 13.50
CA ALA A 324 -5.51 13.41 12.86
C ALA A 324 -5.35 13.77 11.37
N VAL A 325 -6.36 13.42 10.57
CA VAL A 325 -6.45 13.88 9.17
C VAL A 325 -6.69 15.38 9.16
N ASP A 326 -5.80 16.13 8.53
CA ASP A 326 -6.01 17.52 8.16
C ASP A 326 -6.46 17.59 6.70
N ARG A 327 -7.76 17.77 6.48
CA ARG A 327 -8.36 17.85 5.14
C ARG A 327 -8.00 19.14 4.40
N GLN A 328 -7.42 20.11 5.07
CA GLN A 328 -6.94 21.37 4.45
C GLN A 328 -5.46 21.26 4.06
N ASN A 329 -4.74 20.25 4.54
CA ASN A 329 -3.35 20.02 4.18
C ASN A 329 -3.21 19.84 2.65
N PRO A 330 -2.31 20.61 1.99
CA PRO A 330 -2.14 20.54 0.54
C PRO A 330 -1.76 19.14 0.03
N ASP A 331 -0.97 18.38 0.80
CA ASP A 331 -0.54 17.04 0.40
C ASP A 331 -1.71 16.05 0.47
N TYR A 332 -2.53 16.12 1.53
CA TYR A 332 -3.75 15.32 1.63
C TYR A 332 -4.72 15.61 0.46
N ARG A 333 -4.89 16.86 0.11
CA ARG A 333 -5.78 17.26 -0.99
C ARG A 333 -5.28 16.74 -2.33
N ARG A 334 -3.98 16.91 -2.61
CA ARG A 334 -3.35 16.40 -3.84
C ARG A 334 -3.38 14.87 -3.92
N ASP A 335 -3.12 14.18 -2.81
CA ASP A 335 -3.27 12.73 -2.71
C ASP A 335 -4.68 12.28 -3.06
N LYS A 336 -5.68 12.90 -2.42
CA LYS A 336 -7.09 12.63 -2.69
C LYS A 336 -7.51 12.92 -4.15
N GLU A 337 -7.02 14.01 -4.72
CA GLU A 337 -7.25 14.36 -6.14
C GLU A 337 -6.62 13.33 -7.09
N GLY A 338 -5.47 12.76 -6.71
CA GLY A 338 -4.79 11.70 -7.45
C GLY A 338 -5.64 10.44 -7.62
N PHE A 339 -6.48 10.13 -6.63
CA PHE A 339 -7.43 9.02 -6.69
C PHE A 339 -8.66 9.33 -7.56
N GLY A 340 -8.58 9.80 -8.72
CA GLY A 340 -9.64 10.17 -9.66
C GLY A 340 -11.07 9.78 -9.25
N GLY A 341 -11.93 10.77 -8.99
CA GLY A 341 -13.32 10.54 -8.57
C GLY A 341 -13.55 10.33 -7.06
N ALA A 342 -12.53 10.44 -6.21
CA ALA A 342 -12.68 10.27 -4.76
C ALA A 342 -13.76 11.17 -4.17
N ASP A 343 -13.83 12.46 -4.57
CA ASP A 343 -14.83 13.39 -4.06
C ASP A 343 -16.26 12.96 -4.37
N SER A 344 -16.51 12.49 -5.61
CA SER A 344 -17.83 12.02 -6.01
C SER A 344 -18.25 10.76 -5.26
N LEU A 345 -17.34 9.79 -5.12
CA LEU A 345 -17.61 8.56 -4.39
C LEU A 345 -17.83 8.81 -2.89
N LEU A 346 -17.03 9.66 -2.26
CA LEU A 346 -17.19 10.02 -0.85
C LEU A 346 -18.48 10.80 -0.60
N ALA A 347 -18.85 11.74 -1.48
CA ALA A 347 -20.12 12.44 -1.40
C ALA A 347 -21.33 11.50 -1.54
N MET A 348 -21.26 10.49 -2.40
CA MET A 348 -22.29 9.45 -2.50
C MET A 348 -22.39 8.62 -1.22
N LEU A 349 -21.29 8.27 -0.57
CA LEU A 349 -21.30 7.59 0.73
C LEU A 349 -21.94 8.48 1.81
N ASP A 350 -21.53 9.73 1.90
CA ASP A 350 -22.07 10.68 2.88
C ASP A 350 -23.59 10.89 2.71
N SER A 351 -24.09 10.94 1.47
CA SER A 351 -25.52 11.03 1.18
C SER A 351 -26.29 9.76 1.55
N SER A 352 -25.70 8.59 1.38
CA SER A 352 -26.34 7.31 1.73
C SER A 352 -26.52 7.14 3.24
N PHE A 353 -25.62 7.70 4.07
CA PHE A 353 -25.73 7.69 5.54
C PHE A 353 -26.88 8.60 6.04
N THR A 354 -27.15 9.70 5.36
CA THR A 354 -28.26 10.59 5.74
C THR A 354 -29.62 10.01 5.40
N THR A 355 -29.72 9.18 4.37
CA THR A 355 -30.98 8.56 3.91
C THR A 355 -31.28 7.20 4.56
N HIS A 356 -30.25 6.47 4.97
CA HIS A 356 -30.35 5.17 5.65
C HIS A 356 -29.35 5.13 6.81
N PRO A 357 -29.67 5.74 7.96
CA PRO A 357 -28.82 5.58 9.13
C PRO A 357 -28.70 4.08 9.41
N ALA A 358 -27.47 3.58 9.39
CA ALA A 358 -27.21 2.18 9.73
C ALA A 358 -27.93 1.89 11.05
N PRO A 359 -28.70 0.80 11.17
CA PRO A 359 -29.32 0.47 12.43
C PRO A 359 -28.24 0.41 13.49
N PRO A 360 -28.46 0.96 14.70
CA PRO A 360 -27.47 0.91 15.75
C PRO A 360 -27.17 -0.55 16.01
N LEU A 361 -26.06 -1.05 15.48
CA LEU A 361 -25.58 -2.38 15.80
C LEU A 361 -25.34 -2.39 17.32
N ARG A 362 -26.33 -2.89 18.05
CA ARG A 362 -26.23 -3.16 19.50
C ARG A 362 -25.22 -4.27 19.68
N GLY A 363 -23.95 -3.93 19.66
CA GLY A 363 -22.87 -4.86 19.86
C GLY A 363 -21.50 -4.20 19.71
N ARG A 364 -20.80 -4.07 20.81
CA ARG A 364 -19.35 -3.89 20.79
C ARG A 364 -18.72 -5.23 20.41
N PHE A 365 -17.96 -5.28 19.33
CA PHE A 365 -17.10 -6.42 18.99
C PHE A 365 -15.85 -6.41 19.84
#